data_e218c473ca9c72960b6f1fdc1c034254
#
_entry.id   e218c473ca9c72960b6f1fdc1c034254
#
_cell.length_a   1.000
_cell.length_b   1.000
_cell.length_c   1.000
_cell.angle_alpha   90.00
_cell.angle_beta   90.00
_cell.angle_gamma   90.00
#
_symmetry.space_group_name_H-M   'P 1'
#
loop_
_entity.id
_entity.type
_entity.pdbx_description
1 polymer ?
#
loop_
_entity_poly.entity_id
_entity_poly.type
_entity_poly.pdbx_seq_one_letter_code
_entity_poly.pdbx_strand_id
1 'polypeptide(L)'
;RDRLRSRGLGDVYKRQEGSATYQRRKELFERQKEIVQKEIAKLEKVLDMLQFKCWYYDQAVKDGNEDRIQSILPDRLPEDIQKIYNRSHNDQ
;
A
#
# COMPACT_ATOMS: atom_id res chain seq x y z
N ARG A 1 -12.57 -1.73 -15.75
CA ARG A 1 -12.19 -2.04 -15.76
C ARG A 1 -12.16 -2.60 -15.92
N ASP A 2 -12.42 -2.77 -16.12
CA ASP A 2 -12.13 -3.52 -16.13
C ASP A 2 -11.64 -3.97 -16.45
N ARG A 3 -11.32 -3.97 -16.84
CA ARG A 3 -10.63 -4.52 -17.12
C ARG A 3 -10.27 -5.35 -17.04
N LEU A 4 -10.37 -5.66 -16.94
CA LEU A 4 -10.04 -6.60 -16.78
C LEU A 4 -10.58 -7.33 -16.89
N ARG A 5 -11.41 -7.23 -17.26
CA ARG A 5 -11.84 -7.91 -17.38
C ARG A 5 -12.16 -8.58 -17.93
N SER A 6 -12.40 -8.61 -18.37
CA SER A 6 -12.41 -9.31 -18.92
C SER A 6 -12.36 -9.67 -19.69
N ARG A 7 -12.30 -9.50 -20.33
CA ARG A 7 -12.08 -9.94 -21.09
C ARG A 7 -11.57 -10.69 -21.31
N GLY A 8 -11.36 -10.61 -21.25
CA GLY A 8 -10.64 -11.46 -21.56
C GLY A 8 -10.22 -12.34 -20.82
N LEU A 9 -10.34 -12.41 -20.31
CA LEU A 9 -9.90 -13.23 -19.70
C LEU A 9 -10.36 -14.32 -19.79
N GLY A 10 -10.72 -14.55 -19.84
CA GLY A 10 -10.92 -15.63 -19.82
C GLY A 10 -11.48 -16.34 -20.60
N ASP A 11 -11.84 -16.27 -21.05
CA ASP A 11 -12.52 -16.98 -21.71
C ASP A 11 -12.03 -17.76 -22.50
N VAL A 12 -11.40 -17.55 -22.73
CA VAL A 12 -11.04 -18.15 -23.53
C VAL A 12 -10.46 -19.22 -23.32
N TYR A 13 -9.98 -19.43 -22.63
CA TYR A 13 -9.32 -20.41 -22.55
C TYR A 13 -9.89 -21.52 -22.53
N LYS A 14 -10.06 -21.84 -22.79
CA LYS A 14 -10.43 -22.63 -22.98
C LYS A 14 -10.61 -23.74 -22.53
N ARG A 15 -10.95 -24.21 -22.41
CA ARG A 15 -11.48 -25.18 -21.97
C ARG A 15 -11.19 -26.45 -22.47
N GLN A 16 -10.77 -26.60 -23.46
CA GLN A 16 -10.52 -27.88 -23.93
C GLN A 16 -9.28 -28.46 -23.40
N GLU A 17 -8.55 -27.73 -22.61
CA GLU A 17 -7.36 -28.32 -22.11
C GLU A 17 -7.52 -28.99 -20.79
N GLY A 18 -8.65 -28.89 -20.19
CA GLY A 18 -8.94 -29.66 -19.04
C GLY A 18 -8.38 -29.15 -17.74
N SER A 19 -8.51 -29.95 -16.71
CA SER A 19 -8.20 -29.50 -15.36
C SER A 19 -6.72 -29.28 -15.12
N ALA A 20 -5.86 -29.91 -15.89
CA ALA A 20 -4.43 -29.69 -15.73
C ALA A 20 -4.06 -28.25 -16.02
N THR A 21 -4.66 -27.64 -17.02
CA THR A 21 -4.39 -26.24 -17.29
C THR A 21 -5.08 -25.33 -16.32
N TYR A 22 -6.18 -25.74 -15.76
CA TYR A 22 -6.81 -24.94 -14.70
C TYR A 22 -5.88 -24.81 -13.50
N GLN A 23 -5.23 -25.89 -13.12
CA GLN A 23 -4.30 -25.84 -12.01
C GLN A 23 -3.15 -24.90 -12.31
N ARG A 24 -2.60 -24.98 -13.51
CA ARG A 24 -1.50 -24.13 -13.90
C ARG A 24 -1.90 -22.66 -13.92
N ARG A 25 -3.09 -22.39 -14.42
CA ARG A 25 -3.60 -21.02 -14.43
C ARG A 25 -3.80 -20.48 -13.03
N LYS A 26 -4.34 -21.31 -12.15
CA LYS A 26 -4.53 -20.94 -10.77
C LYS A 26 -3.20 -20.54 -10.14
N GLU A 27 -2.19 -21.34 -10.34
CA GLU A 27 -0.87 -21.08 -9.77
C GLU A 27 -0.27 -19.79 -10.33
N LEU A 28 -0.46 -19.56 -11.61
CA LEU A 28 0.03 -18.34 -12.22
C LEU A 28 -0.62 -17.12 -11.59
N PHE A 29 -1.94 -17.15 -11.45
CA PHE A 29 -2.65 -16.02 -10.88
C PHE A 29 -2.35 -15.85 -9.40
N GLU A 30 -2.10 -16.93 -8.68
CA GLU A 30 -1.70 -16.81 -7.28
C GLU A 30 -0.36 -16.11 -7.16
N ARG A 31 0.57 -16.39 -8.05
CA ARG A 31 1.84 -15.69 -8.04
C ARG A 31 1.68 -14.21 -8.37
N GLN A 32 0.82 -13.93 -9.35
CA GLN A 32 0.57 -12.53 -9.71
C GLN A 32 -0.08 -11.79 -8.54
N LYS A 33 -0.98 -12.44 -7.85
CA LYS A 33 -1.63 -11.83 -6.70
C LYS A 33 -0.61 -11.50 -5.62
N GLU A 34 0.33 -12.39 -5.37
CA GLU A 34 1.36 -12.13 -4.36
C GLU A 34 2.21 -10.94 -4.73
N ILE A 35 2.57 -10.83 -6.01
CA ILE A 35 3.37 -9.71 -6.46
C ILE A 35 2.63 -8.40 -6.24
N VAL A 36 1.35 -8.38 -6.60
CA VAL A 36 0.55 -7.18 -6.44
C VAL A 36 0.37 -6.83 -4.97
N GLN A 37 0.17 -7.84 -4.13
CA GLN A 37 0.02 -7.58 -2.70
C GLN A 37 1.28 -6.95 -2.11
N LYS A 38 2.44 -7.37 -2.57
CA LYS A 38 3.69 -6.76 -2.11
C LYS A 38 3.82 -5.32 -2.59
N GLU A 39 3.37 -5.06 -3.81
CA GLU A 39 3.38 -3.68 -4.32
C GLU A 39 2.44 -2.78 -3.51
N ILE A 40 1.28 -3.30 -3.19
CA ILE A 40 0.32 -2.54 -2.38
C ILE A 40 0.92 -2.21 -1.01
N ALA A 41 1.58 -3.20 -0.39
CA ALA A 41 2.18 -2.98 0.91
C ALA A 41 3.25 -1.89 0.86
N LYS A 42 4.04 -1.89 -0.20
CA LYS A 42 5.04 -0.86 -0.39
C LYS A 42 4.41 0.51 -0.53
N LEU A 43 3.36 0.60 -1.33
CA LEU A 43 2.70 1.87 -1.56
C LEU A 43 1.99 2.37 -0.30
N GLU A 44 1.45 1.46 0.50
CA GLU A 44 0.84 1.86 1.76
C GLU A 44 1.85 2.49 2.70
N LYS A 45 3.06 1.97 2.71
CA LYS A 45 4.10 2.53 3.52
C LYS A 45 4.50 3.92 3.06
N VAL A 46 4.61 4.08 1.74
CA VAL A 46 4.91 5.39 1.18
C VAL A 46 3.78 6.37 1.50
N LEU A 47 2.55 5.91 1.41
CA LEU A 47 1.40 6.76 1.74
C LEU A 47 1.44 7.21 3.19
N ASP A 48 1.75 6.29 4.10
CA ASP A 48 1.85 6.64 5.52
C ASP A 48 2.91 7.72 5.73
N MET A 49 4.05 7.56 5.09
CA MET A 49 5.11 8.54 5.22
C MET A 49 4.69 9.91 4.69
N LEU A 50 4.01 9.90 3.54
CA LEU A 50 3.57 11.15 2.96
C LEU A 50 2.49 11.82 3.80
N GLN A 51 1.58 11.03 4.37
CA GLN A 51 0.56 11.58 5.27
C GLN A 51 1.19 12.23 6.48
N PHE A 52 2.21 11.60 7.04
CA PHE A 52 2.93 12.19 8.17
C PHE A 52 3.60 13.49 7.75
N LYS A 53 4.24 13.51 6.60
CA LYS A 53 4.92 14.72 6.13
C LYS A 53 3.95 15.85 5.85
N CYS A 54 2.80 15.54 5.30
CA CYS A 54 1.78 16.55 5.07
C CYS A 54 1.34 17.18 6.39
N TRP A 55 1.09 16.34 7.39
CA TRP A 55 0.73 16.84 8.70
C TRP A 55 1.86 17.68 9.30
N TYR A 56 3.09 17.18 9.18
CA TYR A 56 4.26 17.83 9.75
C TYR A 56 4.38 19.27 9.21
N TYR A 57 4.34 19.39 7.90
CA TYR A 57 4.51 20.73 7.32
C TYR A 57 3.29 21.61 7.45
N ASP A 58 2.11 21.00 7.58
CA ASP A 58 0.92 21.77 7.92
C ASP A 58 1.11 22.44 9.28
N GLN A 59 1.63 21.70 10.25
CA GLN A 59 1.90 22.26 11.57
C GLN A 59 3.00 23.32 11.52
N ALA A 60 4.02 23.06 10.72
CA ALA A 60 5.11 24.03 10.58
C ALA A 60 4.63 25.34 10.00
N VAL A 61 3.73 25.26 9.03
CA VAL A 61 3.14 26.47 8.44
C VAL A 61 2.35 27.24 9.49
N LYS A 62 1.55 26.53 10.29
CA LYS A 62 0.74 27.20 11.31
C LYS A 62 1.60 27.83 12.39
N ASP A 63 2.67 27.17 12.79
CA ASP A 63 3.53 27.66 13.85
C ASP A 63 4.56 28.67 13.35
N GLY A 64 4.86 28.63 12.10
CA GLY A 64 5.93 29.47 11.56
C GLY A 64 7.31 28.89 11.76
N ASN A 65 7.42 27.71 12.36
CA ASN A 65 8.71 27.01 12.52
C ASN A 65 8.42 25.56 12.91
N GLU A 66 9.46 24.79 13.14
CA GLU A 66 9.33 23.38 13.42
C GLU A 66 9.61 23.00 14.87
N ASP A 67 9.81 23.96 15.73
CA ASP A 67 10.29 23.66 17.09
C ASP A 67 9.34 22.80 17.88
N ARG A 68 8.05 23.13 17.88
CA ARG A 68 7.07 22.38 18.63
C ARG A 68 6.96 20.94 18.11
N ILE A 69 6.95 20.80 16.79
CA ILE A 69 6.80 19.48 16.19
C ILE A 69 8.00 18.63 16.53
N GLN A 70 9.19 19.19 16.43
CA GLN A 70 10.40 18.48 16.77
C GLN A 70 10.38 18.01 18.22
N SER A 71 9.81 18.83 19.10
CA SER A 71 9.79 18.50 20.52
C SER A 71 8.87 17.35 20.86
N ILE A 72 7.88 17.07 20.02
CA ILE A 72 6.95 15.96 20.29
C ILE A 72 7.29 14.69 19.53
N LEU A 73 8.30 14.72 18.72
CA LEU A 73 8.79 13.52 18.06
C LEU A 73 9.68 12.76 19.01
N PRO A 74 9.67 11.47 18.94
CA PRO A 74 8.86 10.62 18.07
C PRO A 74 7.62 10.06 18.77
N ASP A 75 7.45 10.30 20.07
CA ASP A 75 6.48 9.57 20.84
C ASP A 75 5.26 10.36 21.32
N ARG A 76 5.21 11.63 21.10
CA ARG A 76 4.15 12.45 21.64
C ARG A 76 3.26 13.09 20.58
N LEU A 77 3.18 12.45 19.44
CA LEU A 77 2.31 12.92 18.35
C LEU A 77 0.84 12.64 18.68
N PRO A 78 -0.08 13.35 18.05
CA PRO A 78 -1.49 13.01 18.18
C PRO A 78 -1.71 11.54 17.83
N GLU A 79 -2.69 10.93 18.41
CA GLU A 79 -2.85 9.48 18.33
C GLU A 79 -2.88 8.94 16.89
N ASP A 80 -3.68 9.55 16.04
CA ASP A 80 -3.79 9.08 14.67
C ASP A 80 -2.50 9.31 13.90
N ILE A 81 -1.83 10.42 14.14
CA ILE A 81 -0.55 10.70 13.50
C ILE A 81 0.53 9.78 14.05
N GLN A 82 0.47 9.49 15.33
CA GLN A 82 1.42 8.57 15.95
C GLN A 82 1.34 7.19 15.31
N LYS A 83 0.13 6.72 15.01
CA LYS A 83 -0.04 5.44 14.33
C LYS A 83 0.58 5.45 12.95
N ILE A 84 0.37 6.51 12.21
CA ILE A 84 0.94 6.65 10.88
C ILE A 84 2.46 6.68 10.94
N TYR A 85 2.99 7.45 11.86
CA TYR A 85 4.44 7.58 12.03
C TYR A 85 5.05 6.22 12.37
N ASN A 86 4.41 5.49 13.30
CA ASN A 86 4.92 4.19 13.72
C ASN A 86 4.91 3.19 12.57
N ARG A 87 3.84 3.17 11.78
CA ARG A 87 3.76 2.26 10.66
C ARG A 87 4.83 2.54 9.62
N SER A 88 5.06 3.82 9.33
CA SER A 88 6.03 4.15 8.30
C SER A 88 7.46 3.94 8.74
N HIS A 89 7.72 3.91 10.07
CA HIS A 89 9.07 3.73 10.58
C HIS A 89 9.30 2.36 11.18
N ASN A 90 8.33 1.44 11.02
CA ASN A 90 8.44 0.19 11.68
C ASN A 90 8.54 -0.89 10.73
N ASP A 91 9.29 -0.80 9.72
CA ASP A 91 9.21 -1.75 8.78
C ASP A 91 10.34 -2.56 8.80
N GLN A 92 10.75 -3.05 9.30
CA GLN A 92 11.77 -3.87 9.15
C GLN A 92 11.48 -5.10 9.46
#